data_b5cfafb203734500b6615f8ebc3c15cf
#
_entry.id   b5cfafb203734500b6615f8ebc3c15cf
#
_cell.length_a   1.000
_cell.length_b   1.000
_cell.length_c   1.000
_cell.angle_alpha   90.00
_cell.angle_beta   90.00
_cell.angle_gamma   90.00
#
_symmetry.space_group_name_H-M   'P 1'
#
loop_
_entity.id
_entity.type
_entity.pdbx_description
1 polymer ?
#
loop_
_entity_poly.entity_id
_entity_poly.type
_entity_poly.pdbx_seq_one_letter_code
_entity_poly.pdbx_strand_id
1 'polypeptide(L)'
;MYVWMIAAILTICGASVFTSCTSNDDNPATPNRQKLEEGLVGLWYEEFEYQDVTEDGKAFNRAMIAVETKADHTGYVALAVFDDVFNEPLEIYGGPKDAPFTWQVTAEGHVILTDPNTGATVKSVQRRGGESHNDFVDIDQINMNYAQGQVTYRNASHEGSLNRAEGNESSLIQDWMAKSTLPRACITDSIPVLLFPDYMNYVFNYPSVDPFGNPCTLSGTITVDKSYIEEDKPFKGILLYNHFTIYETTQAPSRGAVEFPTGAALTHFIVVAPDYYGFGITEKEPQAYCISRANGRASLDAYLAAKRLIEDLDVKKNDDFVIAGYSEGGQTSMSVLREISERHPEVKVKRAFVGDGPYDINSMYDAISKGDTEMPSTVCNVLWAYNYFFKLGYDIHDYLKDPVASNFDAWFLSKQYKRKALDEELIKTKKTSDVCTDAVLDANSPLSQRFKAAFSEDALTSGWTPRSDFDIMLFHDTKDDVVPVENYYAMKQFLDVHHITTEGFVGDYSGDAKESLGTTNHEASAATFFIRIIEWISANY
;
A
#
# COMPACT_ATOMS: atom_id res chain seq x y z
N MET A 1 4.08 30.49 15.86
CA MET A 1 5.30 29.79 15.46
C MET A 1 5.21 29.25 14.04
N TYR A 2 4.05 28.70 13.62
CA TYR A 2 3.80 28.12 12.29
C TYR A 2 4.03 29.06 11.10
N VAL A 3 3.51 30.26 11.16
CA VAL A 3 3.62 31.24 10.06
C VAL A 3 5.09 31.59 9.76
N TRP A 4 5.95 31.54 10.77
CA TRP A 4 7.38 31.79 10.62
C TRP A 4 8.17 30.59 10.09
N MET A 5 7.78 29.36 10.44
CA MET A 5 8.41 28.14 9.86
C MET A 5 8.02 27.95 8.39
N ILE A 6 6.76 28.16 8.03
CA ILE A 6 6.31 28.10 6.63
C ILE A 6 6.90 29.26 5.81
N ALA A 7 6.98 30.45 6.37
CA ALA A 7 7.67 31.57 5.73
C ALA A 7 9.17 31.31 5.58
N ALA A 8 9.81 30.68 6.58
CA ALA A 8 11.21 30.25 6.50
C ALA A 8 11.41 29.14 5.44
N ILE A 9 10.45 28.26 5.28
CA ILE A 9 10.47 27.17 4.29
C ILE A 9 10.15 27.70 2.89
N LEU A 10 9.21 28.64 2.73
CA LEU A 10 8.90 29.30 1.44
C LEU A 10 10.05 30.16 0.91
N THR A 11 11.02 30.51 1.76
CA THR A 11 12.21 31.26 1.37
C THR A 11 13.34 30.39 0.77
N ILE A 12 13.14 29.12 0.59
CA ILE A 12 14.21 28.10 0.44
C ILE A 12 14.53 27.69 -1.01
N CYS A 13 14.18 28.32 -2.09
CA CYS A 13 14.55 27.78 -3.40
C CYS A 13 15.38 28.72 -4.28
N GLY A 14 16.61 28.35 -4.53
CA GLY A 14 17.45 29.02 -5.50
C GLY A 14 18.53 28.13 -6.11
N ALA A 15 18.58 28.10 -7.42
CA ALA A 15 19.49 27.24 -8.17
C ALA A 15 20.79 27.93 -8.57
N SER A 16 21.90 27.26 -8.39
CA SER A 16 23.15 27.58 -9.09
C SER A 16 23.66 26.38 -9.86
N VAL A 17 23.90 26.56 -11.14
CA VAL A 17 24.44 25.53 -12.04
C VAL A 17 25.95 25.62 -12.08
N PHE A 18 26.62 24.53 -11.82
CA PHE A 18 28.04 24.40 -12.15
C PHE A 18 28.21 23.57 -13.42
N THR A 19 28.66 24.21 -14.48
CA THR A 19 29.28 23.50 -15.59
C THR A 19 30.73 23.21 -15.24
N SER A 20 31.04 21.94 -15.05
CA SER A 20 32.43 21.46 -15.15
C SER A 20 32.79 21.47 -16.63
N CYS A 21 33.34 22.57 -17.13
CA CYS A 21 34.00 22.63 -18.42
C CYS A 21 35.46 22.96 -18.20
N THR A 22 36.32 21.95 -18.35
CA THR A 22 37.71 22.15 -18.71
C THR A 22 37.77 22.50 -20.20
N SER A 23 37.63 23.77 -20.53
CA SER A 23 38.12 24.38 -21.77
C SER A 23 38.24 25.89 -21.54
N ASN A 24 39.42 26.40 -21.87
CA ASN A 24 39.73 27.82 -21.85
C ASN A 24 38.88 28.57 -22.90
N ASP A 25 37.81 29.13 -22.47
CA ASP A 25 37.11 30.19 -23.19
C ASP A 25 36.49 31.17 -22.14
N ASP A 26 36.96 32.40 -22.12
CA ASP A 26 36.62 33.47 -21.21
C ASP A 26 35.22 34.08 -21.44
N ASN A 27 34.22 33.25 -21.76
CA ASN A 27 32.84 33.66 -21.83
C ASN A 27 31.94 32.69 -21.04
N PRO A 28 31.39 33.09 -19.87
CA PRO A 28 30.50 32.20 -19.13
C PRO A 28 29.24 31.95 -19.99
N ALA A 29 29.15 30.75 -20.53
CA ALA A 29 27.97 30.32 -21.27
C ALA A 29 26.74 30.48 -20.38
N THR A 30 25.74 31.21 -20.87
CA THR A 30 24.43 31.33 -20.22
C THR A 30 23.91 29.92 -19.96
N PRO A 31 23.52 29.56 -18.74
CA PRO A 31 23.01 28.24 -18.44
C PRO A 31 21.84 27.90 -19.37
N ASN A 32 21.83 26.72 -19.94
CA ASN A 32 20.70 26.29 -20.76
C ASN A 32 19.46 26.17 -19.87
N ARG A 33 18.56 27.14 -19.99
CA ARG A 33 17.33 27.25 -19.19
C ARG A 33 16.54 25.94 -19.18
N GLN A 34 16.42 25.27 -20.32
CA GLN A 34 15.70 24.01 -20.44
C GLN A 34 16.34 22.89 -19.59
N LYS A 35 17.67 22.78 -19.62
CA LYS A 35 18.36 21.80 -18.75
C LYS A 35 18.21 22.10 -17.28
N LEU A 36 18.11 23.37 -16.91
CA LEU A 36 17.84 23.79 -15.55
C LEU A 36 16.43 23.41 -15.11
N GLU A 37 15.44 23.70 -15.93
CA GLU A 37 14.05 23.33 -15.67
C GLU A 37 13.89 21.81 -15.56
N GLU A 38 14.48 21.03 -16.48
CA GLU A 38 14.47 19.57 -16.44
C GLU A 38 15.18 19.01 -15.19
N GLY A 39 16.30 19.60 -14.80
CA GLY A 39 17.06 19.19 -13.63
C GLY A 39 16.38 19.53 -12.29
N LEU A 40 15.51 20.55 -12.26
CA LEU A 40 14.76 20.94 -11.07
C LEU A 40 13.57 20.03 -10.79
N VAL A 41 12.92 19.48 -11.80
CA VAL A 41 11.74 18.62 -11.63
C VAL A 41 12.10 17.38 -10.81
N GLY A 42 11.41 17.18 -9.70
CA GLY A 42 11.61 16.04 -8.81
C GLY A 42 11.19 16.31 -7.38
N LEU A 43 11.40 15.32 -6.55
CA LEU A 43 11.24 15.39 -5.10
C LEU A 43 12.62 15.46 -4.45
N TRP A 44 12.79 16.39 -3.53
CA TRP A 44 14.02 16.69 -2.82
C TRP A 44 13.74 16.63 -1.32
N TYR A 45 14.60 16.03 -0.52
CA TYR A 45 14.38 15.90 0.91
C TYR A 45 15.70 15.90 1.70
N GLU A 46 15.56 16.18 2.99
CA GLU A 46 16.60 16.01 4.01
C GLU A 46 15.97 15.61 5.32
N GLU A 47 16.57 14.61 5.97
CA GLU A 47 16.25 14.24 7.35
C GLU A 47 17.33 14.82 8.29
N PHE A 48 16.88 15.29 9.46
CA PHE A 48 17.78 15.83 10.49
C PHE A 48 17.19 15.61 11.89
N GLU A 49 18.08 15.58 12.89
CA GLU A 49 17.67 15.51 14.28
C GLU A 49 17.05 16.86 14.70
N TYR A 50 15.84 16.81 15.22
CA TYR A 50 15.12 17.98 15.71
C TYR A 50 14.14 17.58 16.80
N GLN A 51 14.37 18.03 18.04
CA GLN A 51 13.55 17.67 19.20
C GLN A 51 12.57 18.79 19.53
N ASP A 52 11.29 18.46 19.53
CA ASP A 52 10.19 19.35 19.95
C ASP A 52 8.95 18.50 20.26
N VAL A 53 7.80 19.14 20.36
CA VAL A 53 6.49 18.51 20.51
C VAL A 53 5.56 19.01 19.42
N THR A 54 4.67 18.12 18.95
CA THR A 54 3.59 18.46 18.02
C THR A 54 2.54 19.35 18.70
N GLU A 55 1.58 19.89 17.94
CA GLU A 55 0.50 20.72 18.52
C GLU A 55 -0.34 19.97 19.56
N ASP A 56 -0.54 18.67 19.38
CA ASP A 56 -1.24 17.79 20.31
C ASP A 56 -0.36 17.26 21.46
N GLY A 57 0.90 17.76 21.56
CA GLY A 57 1.80 17.50 22.67
C GLY A 57 2.64 16.21 22.56
N LYS A 58 2.67 15.54 21.41
CA LYS A 58 3.50 14.36 21.18
C LYS A 58 4.95 14.78 20.93
N ALA A 59 5.88 14.17 21.64
CA ALA A 59 7.31 14.41 21.44
C ALA A 59 7.79 13.80 20.12
N PHE A 60 8.66 14.52 19.43
CA PHE A 60 9.40 14.02 18.27
C PHE A 60 10.87 14.41 18.37
N ASN A 61 11.73 13.66 17.70
CA ASN A 61 13.17 13.84 17.73
C ASN A 61 13.83 13.87 16.35
N ARG A 62 13.05 13.65 15.29
CA ARG A 62 13.51 13.66 13.91
C ARG A 62 12.53 14.45 13.05
N ALA A 63 13.08 15.20 12.11
CA ALA A 63 12.28 15.93 11.14
C ALA A 63 12.82 15.70 9.72
N MET A 64 11.96 15.85 8.72
CA MET A 64 12.31 15.80 7.31
C MET A 64 11.69 16.97 6.59
N ILE A 65 12.51 17.73 5.87
CA ILE A 65 12.03 18.70 4.90
C ILE A 65 11.91 17.99 3.55
N ALA A 66 10.78 18.20 2.86
CA ALA A 66 10.56 17.73 1.50
C ALA A 66 10.11 18.89 0.61
N VAL A 67 10.67 18.96 -0.59
CA VAL A 67 10.31 19.93 -1.63
C VAL A 67 10.04 19.18 -2.92
N GLU A 68 8.83 19.27 -3.44
CA GLU A 68 8.49 18.72 -4.76
C GLU A 68 8.36 19.85 -5.77
N THR A 69 8.98 19.68 -6.94
CA THR A 69 8.85 20.54 -8.11
C THR A 69 8.36 19.72 -9.29
N LYS A 70 7.27 20.17 -9.92
CA LYS A 70 6.59 19.44 -11.01
C LYS A 70 6.86 20.08 -12.36
N ALA A 71 6.74 19.29 -13.43
CA ALA A 71 6.95 19.75 -14.80
C ALA A 71 5.94 20.81 -15.28
N ASP A 72 4.80 20.93 -14.60
CA ASP A 72 3.80 21.96 -14.83
C ASP A 72 4.11 23.30 -14.13
N HIS A 73 5.31 23.42 -13.57
CA HIS A 73 5.78 24.58 -12.82
C HIS A 73 5.05 24.83 -11.48
N THR A 74 4.38 23.82 -10.95
CA THR A 74 3.86 23.81 -9.58
C THR A 74 4.80 23.03 -8.65
N GLY A 75 4.60 23.20 -7.36
CA GLY A 75 5.35 22.46 -6.34
C GLY A 75 4.80 22.73 -4.94
N TYR A 76 5.41 22.10 -3.95
CA TYR A 76 5.11 22.36 -2.55
C TYR A 76 6.34 22.13 -1.67
N VAL A 77 6.26 22.66 -0.45
CA VAL A 77 7.21 22.38 0.64
C VAL A 77 6.46 21.74 1.79
N ALA A 78 7.08 20.76 2.44
CA ALA A 78 6.54 20.12 3.63
C ALA A 78 7.64 19.89 4.67
N LEU A 79 7.23 19.87 5.95
CA LEU A 79 8.02 19.43 7.07
C LEU A 79 7.29 18.26 7.75
N ALA A 80 7.84 17.06 7.65
CA ALA A 80 7.38 15.89 8.36
C ALA A 80 8.15 15.73 9.67
N VAL A 81 7.50 15.38 10.76
CA VAL A 81 8.13 15.12 12.06
C VAL A 81 7.85 13.70 12.52
N PHE A 82 8.84 13.05 13.13
CA PHE A 82 8.82 11.62 13.44
C PHE A 82 9.22 11.38 14.90
N ASP A 83 8.63 10.34 15.50
CA ASP A 83 9.13 9.75 16.73
C ASP A 83 10.12 8.60 16.45
N ASP A 84 10.67 8.01 17.53
CA ASP A 84 11.58 6.87 17.43
C ASP A 84 10.88 5.54 17.11
N VAL A 85 9.55 5.51 17.13
CA VAL A 85 8.77 4.25 17.10
C VAL A 85 8.34 3.90 15.69
N PHE A 86 8.07 4.93 14.86
CA PHE A 86 7.56 4.75 13.50
C PHE A 86 8.40 5.47 12.47
N ASN A 87 8.50 4.88 11.30
CA ASN A 87 9.00 5.56 10.10
C ASN A 87 7.87 6.22 9.30
N GLU A 88 6.73 6.46 9.95
CA GLU A 88 5.67 7.32 9.44
C GLU A 88 5.63 8.63 10.21
N PRO A 89 5.37 9.75 9.55
CA PRO A 89 5.33 11.03 10.24
C PRO A 89 4.21 11.08 11.28
N LEU A 90 4.54 11.60 12.47
CA LEU A 90 3.57 11.98 13.48
C LEU A 90 2.66 13.08 12.96
N GLU A 91 3.27 14.04 12.29
CA GLU A 91 2.58 15.20 11.73
C GLU A 91 3.33 15.72 10.50
N ILE A 92 2.59 16.28 9.54
CA ILE A 92 3.16 16.93 8.36
C ILE A 92 2.61 18.35 8.32
N TYR A 93 3.52 19.31 8.27
CA TYR A 93 3.24 20.73 8.14
C TYR A 93 3.51 21.17 6.71
N GLY A 94 2.62 21.96 6.12
CA GLY A 94 2.70 22.37 4.73
C GLY A 94 2.15 21.31 3.77
N GLY A 95 2.90 21.00 2.71
CA GLY A 95 2.47 20.04 1.69
C GLY A 95 1.63 20.68 0.56
N PRO A 96 1.05 19.85 -0.33
CA PRO A 96 0.41 20.32 -1.55
C PRO A 96 -0.75 21.30 -1.34
N LYS A 97 -1.43 21.21 -0.20
CA LYS A 97 -2.58 22.04 0.12
C LYS A 97 -2.21 23.34 0.84
N ASP A 98 -1.31 23.24 1.82
CA ASP A 98 -1.07 24.32 2.79
C ASP A 98 0.16 25.13 2.47
N ALA A 99 1.12 24.60 1.71
CA ALA A 99 2.31 25.31 1.27
C ALA A 99 2.63 25.08 -0.23
N PRO A 100 1.66 25.28 -1.16
CA PRO A 100 1.92 25.20 -2.58
C PRO A 100 2.73 26.42 -3.05
N PHE A 101 3.52 26.23 -4.11
CA PHE A 101 4.15 27.32 -4.84
C PHE A 101 4.09 27.09 -6.35
N THR A 102 4.30 28.17 -7.13
CA THR A 102 4.66 28.08 -8.53
C THR A 102 6.12 28.48 -8.71
N TRP A 103 6.78 27.92 -9.71
CA TRP A 103 8.19 28.20 -9.95
C TRP A 103 8.49 28.47 -11.41
N GLN A 104 9.55 29.25 -11.65
CA GLN A 104 10.04 29.53 -13.00
C GLN A 104 11.54 29.78 -12.98
N VAL A 105 12.21 29.51 -14.10
CA VAL A 105 13.61 29.86 -14.32
C VAL A 105 13.69 31.08 -15.18
N THR A 106 14.42 32.12 -14.74
CA THR A 106 14.64 33.32 -15.53
C THR A 106 15.64 33.09 -16.66
N ALA A 107 15.75 34.04 -17.58
CA ALA A 107 16.74 33.99 -18.67
C ALA A 107 18.19 33.95 -18.16
N GLU A 108 18.43 34.53 -16.98
CA GLU A 108 19.73 34.56 -16.30
C GLU A 108 20.00 33.27 -15.48
N GLY A 109 19.05 32.33 -15.45
CA GLY A 109 19.18 31.06 -14.74
C GLY A 109 18.83 31.12 -13.24
N HIS A 110 18.12 32.15 -12.79
CA HIS A 110 17.58 32.19 -11.43
C HIS A 110 16.25 31.45 -11.36
N VAL A 111 16.01 30.79 -10.25
CA VAL A 111 14.70 30.22 -9.93
C VAL A 111 13.91 31.25 -9.12
N ILE A 112 12.68 31.45 -9.50
CA ILE A 112 11.73 32.28 -8.75
C ILE A 112 10.61 31.35 -8.28
N LEU A 113 10.36 31.35 -6.97
CA LEU A 113 9.18 30.74 -6.39
C LEU A 113 8.15 31.81 -6.09
N THR A 114 6.91 31.50 -6.32
CA THR A 114 5.78 32.38 -6.06
C THR A 114 4.71 31.67 -5.25
N ASP A 115 4.34 32.21 -4.11
CA ASP A 115 3.16 31.78 -3.38
C ASP A 115 1.89 32.17 -4.17
N PRO A 116 1.09 31.21 -4.63
CA PRO A 116 -0.09 31.51 -5.44
C PRO A 116 -1.20 32.21 -4.66
N ASN A 117 -1.19 32.18 -3.32
CA ASN A 117 -2.21 32.78 -2.48
C ASN A 117 -1.92 34.24 -2.17
N THR A 118 -0.66 34.59 -1.95
CA THR A 118 -0.25 35.95 -1.55
C THR A 118 0.43 36.70 -2.67
N GLY A 119 0.93 36.02 -3.70
CA GLY A 119 1.76 36.60 -4.75
C GLY A 119 3.18 36.94 -4.28
N ALA A 120 3.56 36.57 -3.06
CA ALA A 120 4.92 36.77 -2.57
C ALA A 120 5.90 35.92 -3.40
N THR A 121 7.06 36.52 -3.71
CA THR A 121 8.07 35.87 -4.54
C THR A 121 9.39 35.75 -3.81
N VAL A 122 10.08 34.64 -4.02
CA VAL A 122 11.46 34.40 -3.58
C VAL A 122 12.31 34.13 -4.81
N LYS A 123 13.43 34.82 -4.94
CA LYS A 123 14.36 34.66 -6.06
C LYS A 123 15.64 33.99 -5.58
N SER A 124 16.09 32.96 -6.28
CA SER A 124 17.38 32.35 -6.03
C SER A 124 18.56 33.28 -6.26
N VAL A 125 19.59 33.15 -5.45
CA VAL A 125 20.86 33.86 -5.64
C VAL A 125 21.85 32.92 -6.33
N GLN A 126 22.39 33.29 -7.49
CA GLN A 126 23.49 32.53 -8.11
C GLN A 126 24.79 32.90 -7.41
N ARG A 127 25.54 31.89 -6.91
CA ARG A 127 26.92 32.07 -6.50
C ARG A 127 27.86 31.71 -7.65
N ARG A 128 28.77 32.63 -7.95
CA ARG A 128 29.98 32.33 -8.76
C ARG A 128 30.97 31.55 -7.87
N GLY A 129 31.48 30.47 -8.41
CA GLY A 129 32.28 29.44 -7.79
C GLY A 129 33.29 29.86 -6.72
N GLY A 130 33.42 29.01 -5.72
CA GLY A 130 34.68 28.72 -5.04
C GLY A 130 35.05 29.51 -3.80
N GLU A 131 34.28 30.48 -3.35
CA GLU A 131 34.62 31.19 -2.09
C GLU A 131 33.62 30.91 -0.98
N SER A 132 34.08 30.30 0.07
CA SER A 132 33.39 30.19 1.36
C SER A 132 33.44 31.53 2.06
N HIS A 133 32.38 32.30 2.01
CA HIS A 133 32.22 33.49 2.85
C HIS A 133 30.98 33.36 3.76
N ASN A 134 31.26 33.70 5.04
CA ASN A 134 30.33 33.64 6.16
C ASN A 134 29.31 34.77 6.25
N ASP A 135 28.97 35.42 5.15
CA ASP A 135 27.98 36.51 5.14
C ASP A 135 26.60 35.99 4.77
N PHE A 136 25.94 35.43 5.77
CA PHE A 136 24.57 34.98 5.67
C PHE A 136 23.66 36.05 6.28
N VAL A 137 23.03 36.79 5.43
CA VAL A 137 21.93 37.67 5.82
C VAL A 137 20.65 37.02 5.30
N ASP A 138 19.76 36.75 6.22
CA ASP A 138 18.39 36.26 6.03
C ASP A 138 18.23 35.14 4.99
N ILE A 139 17.95 33.95 5.48
CA ILE A 139 17.34 32.80 4.78
C ILE A 139 17.60 32.87 3.30
N ASP A 140 18.49 32.17 2.69
CA ASP A 140 18.20 32.32 1.39
C ASP A 140 19.23 31.93 0.40
N GLN A 141 20.02 30.97 0.79
CA GLN A 141 20.92 30.37 -0.17
C GLN A 141 20.62 28.89 -0.33
N ILE A 142 20.06 28.60 -1.49
CA ILE A 142 20.03 27.24 -1.97
C ILE A 142 21.05 27.13 -3.10
N ASN A 143 21.95 26.18 -2.96
CA ASN A 143 22.88 25.77 -3.99
C ASN A 143 22.44 24.39 -4.48
N MET A 144 22.09 24.26 -5.75
CA MET A 144 21.77 22.98 -6.36
C MET A 144 22.98 22.48 -7.13
N ASN A 145 23.51 21.35 -6.72
CA ASN A 145 24.52 20.63 -7.46
C ASN A 145 23.86 19.52 -8.28
N TYR A 146 23.46 19.83 -9.49
CA TYR A 146 22.78 18.87 -10.38
C TYR A 146 23.64 17.68 -10.76
N ALA A 147 24.97 17.85 -10.81
CA ALA A 147 25.89 16.77 -11.12
C ALA A 147 25.98 15.74 -9.99
N GLN A 148 25.66 16.13 -8.75
CA GLN A 148 25.69 15.28 -7.57
C GLN A 148 24.30 14.97 -7.02
N GLY A 149 23.24 15.52 -7.62
CA GLY A 149 21.87 15.34 -7.14
C GLY A 149 21.60 15.94 -5.75
N GLN A 150 22.32 17.01 -5.38
CA GLN A 150 22.28 17.59 -4.05
C GLN A 150 21.89 19.07 -4.07
N VAL A 151 21.04 19.47 -3.14
CA VAL A 151 20.62 20.84 -2.89
C VAL A 151 21.00 21.21 -1.47
N THR A 152 21.82 22.26 -1.30
CA THR A 152 22.16 22.78 0.04
C THR A 152 21.30 24.00 0.35
N TYR A 153 20.83 24.09 1.58
CA TYR A 153 20.05 25.24 2.06
C TYR A 153 20.55 25.68 3.44
N ARG A 154 20.20 26.89 3.80
CA ARG A 154 20.47 27.44 5.13
C ARG A 154 19.34 28.36 5.57
N ASN A 155 18.90 28.22 6.80
CA ASN A 155 18.04 29.16 7.49
C ASN A 155 18.70 29.64 8.80
N ALA A 156 18.06 30.54 9.54
CA ALA A 156 18.61 31.11 10.78
C ALA A 156 18.92 30.09 11.88
N SER A 157 18.36 28.87 11.78
CA SER A 157 18.47 27.82 12.79
C SER A 157 19.10 26.52 12.27
N HIS A 158 19.16 26.32 10.97
CA HIS A 158 19.63 25.08 10.37
C HIS A 158 20.33 25.31 9.03
N GLU A 159 21.40 24.54 8.78
CA GLU A 159 22.07 24.45 7.49
C GLU A 159 22.07 22.99 7.05
N GLY A 160 21.58 22.69 5.86
CA GLY A 160 21.41 21.34 5.42
C GLY A 160 21.54 21.15 3.92
N SER A 161 21.40 19.90 3.49
CA SER A 161 21.48 19.48 2.10
C SER A 161 20.27 18.64 1.73
N LEU A 162 19.51 19.11 0.76
CA LEU A 162 18.43 18.31 0.16
C LEU A 162 19.03 17.35 -0.87
N ASN A 163 18.73 16.07 -0.72
CA ASN A 163 19.04 15.04 -1.68
C ASN A 163 17.85 14.78 -2.59
N ARG A 164 18.10 14.33 -3.81
CA ARG A 164 17.03 13.91 -4.69
C ARG A 164 16.51 12.56 -4.26
N ALA A 165 15.20 12.47 -3.99
CA ALA A 165 14.54 11.21 -3.71
C ALA A 165 14.33 10.42 -5.02
N GLU A 166 14.67 9.13 -5.02
CA GLU A 166 14.54 8.25 -6.17
C GLU A 166 13.86 6.92 -5.78
N GLY A 167 13.23 6.25 -6.74
CA GLY A 167 12.66 4.92 -6.55
C GLY A 167 11.65 4.85 -5.40
N ASN A 168 11.82 3.88 -4.52
CA ASN A 168 10.89 3.61 -3.41
C ASN A 168 10.83 4.75 -2.40
N GLU A 169 11.93 5.45 -2.17
CA GLU A 169 12.02 6.59 -1.25
C GLU A 169 11.15 7.77 -1.74
N SER A 170 11.26 8.11 -3.02
CA SER A 170 10.38 9.13 -3.63
C SER A 170 8.90 8.74 -3.50
N SER A 171 8.59 7.47 -3.78
CA SER A 171 7.24 6.93 -3.67
C SER A 171 6.70 7.01 -2.23
N LEU A 172 7.51 6.66 -1.23
CA LEU A 172 7.12 6.71 0.18
C LEU A 172 6.82 8.14 0.66
N ILE A 173 7.69 9.10 0.32
CA ILE A 173 7.50 10.50 0.69
C ILE A 173 6.24 11.07 0.02
N GLN A 174 6.01 10.76 -1.26
CA GLN A 174 4.80 11.18 -1.97
C GLN A 174 3.53 10.63 -1.34
N ASP A 175 3.55 9.40 -0.86
CA ASP A 175 2.42 8.81 -0.14
C ASP A 175 2.14 9.50 1.18
N TRP A 176 3.18 9.80 1.97
CA TRP A 176 2.99 10.57 3.21
C TRP A 176 2.35 11.93 2.92
N MET A 177 2.83 12.62 1.88
CA MET A 177 2.27 13.91 1.49
C MET A 177 0.82 13.79 1.01
N ALA A 178 0.50 12.75 0.23
CA ALA A 178 -0.87 12.50 -0.21
C ALA A 178 -1.79 12.19 0.98
N LYS A 179 -1.38 11.28 1.85
CA LYS A 179 -2.15 10.88 3.05
C LYS A 179 -2.34 12.04 4.03
N SER A 180 -1.40 12.99 4.13
CA SER A 180 -1.49 14.16 5.02
C SER A 180 -2.68 15.07 4.71
N THR A 181 -3.24 14.98 3.51
CA THR A 181 -4.44 15.74 3.12
C THR A 181 -5.74 15.15 3.68
N LEU A 182 -5.67 13.95 4.25
CA LEU A 182 -6.80 13.18 4.77
C LEU A 182 -6.88 13.29 6.31
N PRO A 183 -8.06 13.05 6.89
CA PRO A 183 -8.19 12.91 8.33
C PRO A 183 -7.32 11.77 8.87
N ARG A 184 -6.76 11.96 10.06
CA ARG A 184 -6.06 10.88 10.77
C ARG A 184 -6.99 9.70 11.02
N ALA A 185 -6.39 8.52 11.26
CA ALA A 185 -7.14 7.33 11.62
C ALA A 185 -7.97 7.57 12.89
N CYS A 186 -9.22 7.11 12.88
CA CYS A 186 -10.12 7.24 14.00
C CYS A 186 -11.13 6.09 14.06
N ILE A 187 -11.52 5.72 15.28
CA ILE A 187 -12.64 4.81 15.51
C ILE A 187 -13.94 5.55 15.19
N THR A 188 -14.78 4.93 14.37
CA THR A 188 -16.05 5.52 13.91
C THR A 188 -17.28 4.81 14.44
N ASP A 189 -17.16 3.51 14.76
CA ASP A 189 -18.28 2.69 15.27
C ASP A 189 -17.75 1.46 16.03
N SER A 190 -18.66 0.66 16.57
CA SER A 190 -18.35 -0.62 17.20
C SER A 190 -19.44 -1.66 16.94
N ILE A 191 -19.02 -2.90 16.67
CA ILE A 191 -19.91 -4.03 16.39
C ILE A 191 -19.77 -5.07 17.51
N PRO A 192 -20.78 -5.25 18.37
CA PRO A 192 -20.74 -6.24 19.45
C PRO A 192 -20.83 -7.66 18.89
N VAL A 193 -20.14 -8.59 19.51
CA VAL A 193 -20.15 -10.01 19.14
C VAL A 193 -21.13 -10.77 20.03
N LEU A 194 -22.26 -11.18 19.48
CA LEU A 194 -23.34 -11.79 20.26
C LEU A 194 -22.93 -13.07 20.99
N LEU A 195 -22.09 -13.91 20.35
CA LEU A 195 -21.64 -15.20 20.92
C LEU A 195 -20.44 -15.03 21.88
N PHE A 196 -19.75 -13.92 21.82
CA PHE A 196 -18.56 -13.63 22.62
C PHE A 196 -18.66 -12.22 23.21
N PRO A 197 -19.43 -11.99 24.28
CA PRO A 197 -19.75 -10.65 24.80
C PRO A 197 -18.51 -9.88 25.31
N ASP A 198 -17.42 -10.57 25.63
CA ASP A 198 -16.16 -9.96 26.04
C ASP A 198 -15.35 -9.40 24.86
N TYR A 199 -15.72 -9.75 23.62
CA TYR A 199 -15.05 -9.26 22.43
C TYR A 199 -15.79 -8.07 21.81
N MET A 200 -15.02 -7.13 21.27
CA MET A 200 -15.54 -5.96 20.56
C MET A 200 -14.77 -5.74 19.28
N ASN A 201 -15.50 -5.48 18.21
CA ASN A 201 -14.95 -5.03 16.94
C ASN A 201 -15.16 -3.53 16.80
N TYR A 202 -14.10 -2.76 16.88
CA TYR A 202 -14.13 -1.32 16.62
C TYR A 202 -13.93 -1.07 15.13
N VAL A 203 -14.91 -0.43 14.51
CA VAL A 203 -14.78 0.05 13.13
C VAL A 203 -13.89 1.28 13.13
N PHE A 204 -12.90 1.32 12.27
CA PHE A 204 -12.02 2.49 12.14
C PHE A 204 -11.83 2.87 10.68
N ASN A 205 -11.63 4.15 10.46
CA ASN A 205 -11.23 4.72 9.17
C ASN A 205 -9.76 5.09 9.24
N TYR A 206 -9.05 4.96 8.12
CA TYR A 206 -7.63 5.29 8.04
C TYR A 206 -7.24 5.88 6.68
N PRO A 207 -6.24 6.79 6.64
CA PRO A 207 -5.72 7.33 5.40
C PRO A 207 -4.94 6.27 4.62
N SER A 208 -5.17 6.22 3.31
CA SER A 208 -4.49 5.31 2.36
C SER A 208 -4.50 5.93 0.96
N VAL A 209 -4.19 5.14 -0.04
CA VAL A 209 -4.30 5.50 -1.45
C VAL A 209 -5.19 4.51 -2.19
N ASP A 210 -5.89 5.01 -3.22
CA ASP A 210 -6.64 4.16 -4.13
C ASP A 210 -5.71 3.33 -5.04
N PRO A 211 -6.22 2.36 -5.82
CA PRO A 211 -5.38 1.56 -6.73
C PRO A 211 -4.64 2.37 -7.81
N PHE A 212 -4.96 3.65 -7.98
CA PHE A 212 -4.29 4.56 -8.91
C PHE A 212 -3.29 5.50 -8.21
N GLY A 213 -3.11 5.37 -6.90
CA GLY A 213 -2.19 6.19 -6.09
C GLY A 213 -2.79 7.51 -5.61
N ASN A 214 -4.09 7.76 -5.78
CA ASN A 214 -4.71 8.97 -5.25
C ASN A 214 -5.08 8.79 -3.77
N PRO A 215 -4.98 9.86 -2.93
CA PRO A 215 -5.33 9.77 -1.53
C PRO A 215 -6.81 9.38 -1.35
N CYS A 216 -7.06 8.40 -0.49
CA CYS A 216 -8.41 7.97 -0.13
C CYS A 216 -8.46 7.51 1.33
N THR A 217 -9.65 7.58 1.93
CA THR A 217 -9.90 6.99 3.24
C THR A 217 -10.42 5.57 3.05
N LEU A 218 -9.82 4.62 3.74
CA LEU A 218 -10.29 3.23 3.81
C LEU A 218 -10.81 2.91 5.20
N SER A 219 -11.41 1.74 5.36
CA SER A 219 -11.97 1.25 6.62
C SER A 219 -11.61 -0.20 6.91
N GLY A 220 -11.83 -0.59 8.15
CA GLY A 220 -11.65 -1.94 8.64
C GLY A 220 -12.09 -2.07 10.08
N THR A 221 -11.70 -3.15 10.75
CA THR A 221 -11.97 -3.37 12.18
C THR A 221 -10.71 -3.62 12.98
N ILE A 222 -10.75 -3.18 14.24
CA ILE A 222 -9.81 -3.57 15.30
C ILE A 222 -10.62 -4.39 16.31
N THR A 223 -10.28 -5.67 16.44
CA THR A 223 -10.96 -6.61 17.35
C THR A 223 -10.12 -6.84 18.58
N VAL A 224 -10.72 -6.68 19.76
CA VAL A 224 -10.07 -6.87 21.06
C VAL A 224 -10.92 -7.69 22.02
N ASP A 225 -10.27 -8.37 22.95
CA ASP A 225 -10.85 -8.92 24.16
C ASP A 225 -10.89 -7.81 25.21
N LYS A 226 -12.09 -7.32 25.56
CA LYS A 226 -12.26 -6.23 26.55
C LYS A 226 -11.76 -6.62 27.93
N SER A 227 -11.82 -7.90 28.29
CA SER A 227 -11.35 -8.36 29.59
C SER A 227 -9.86 -8.12 29.79
N TYR A 228 -9.07 -8.19 28.70
CA TYR A 228 -7.63 -7.87 28.74
C TYR A 228 -7.38 -6.39 29.01
N ILE A 229 -8.22 -5.50 28.45
CA ILE A 229 -8.14 -4.05 28.71
C ILE A 229 -8.55 -3.76 30.15
N GLU A 230 -9.68 -4.32 30.63
CA GLU A 230 -10.22 -4.10 31.97
C GLU A 230 -9.28 -4.64 33.08
N GLU A 231 -8.60 -5.76 32.82
CA GLU A 231 -7.64 -6.38 33.72
C GLU A 231 -6.21 -5.87 33.56
N ASP A 232 -5.99 -4.90 32.68
CA ASP A 232 -4.68 -4.30 32.37
C ASP A 232 -3.64 -5.35 31.89
N LYS A 233 -4.08 -6.39 31.20
CA LYS A 233 -3.25 -7.47 30.64
C LYS A 233 -2.68 -7.09 29.29
N PRO A 234 -1.41 -7.42 28.99
CA PRO A 234 -0.84 -7.18 27.68
C PRO A 234 -1.37 -8.20 26.66
N PHE A 235 -1.81 -7.72 25.50
CA PHE A 235 -2.07 -8.59 24.35
C PHE A 235 -0.76 -9.21 23.83
N LYS A 236 -0.86 -10.34 23.16
CA LYS A 236 0.30 -11.03 22.55
C LYS A 236 0.97 -10.25 21.43
N GLY A 237 0.28 -9.28 20.85
CA GLY A 237 0.73 -8.45 19.74
C GLY A 237 -0.42 -8.05 18.84
N ILE A 238 -0.11 -7.71 17.59
CA ILE A 238 -1.12 -7.40 16.56
C ILE A 238 -1.09 -8.51 15.50
N LEU A 239 -2.27 -9.02 15.14
CA LEU A 239 -2.49 -9.93 14.03
C LEU A 239 -3.24 -9.17 12.91
N LEU A 240 -2.59 -8.99 11.77
CA LEU A 240 -3.23 -8.48 10.56
C LEU A 240 -3.91 -9.66 9.86
N TYR A 241 -5.22 -9.65 9.86
CA TYR A 241 -6.04 -10.65 9.21
C TYR A 241 -6.52 -10.14 7.85
N ASN A 242 -5.99 -10.70 6.79
CA ASN A 242 -6.39 -10.43 5.42
C ASN A 242 -7.51 -11.40 5.01
N HIS A 243 -8.71 -10.84 4.75
CA HIS A 243 -9.86 -11.68 4.44
C HIS A 243 -9.75 -12.32 3.06
N PHE A 244 -10.43 -13.46 2.88
CA PHE A 244 -10.60 -14.13 1.61
C PHE A 244 -11.60 -13.37 0.71
N THR A 245 -11.84 -13.88 -0.50
CA THR A 245 -12.75 -13.29 -1.49
C THR A 245 -14.14 -13.04 -0.92
N ILE A 246 -14.60 -11.80 -1.03
CA ILE A 246 -15.95 -11.36 -0.71
C ILE A 246 -16.56 -10.63 -1.92
N TYR A 247 -17.87 -10.66 -2.04
CA TYR A 247 -18.61 -10.04 -3.13
C TYR A 247 -19.75 -9.13 -2.65
N GLU A 248 -20.38 -9.48 -1.53
CA GLU A 248 -21.48 -8.72 -0.97
C GLU A 248 -20.98 -7.71 0.07
N THR A 249 -21.53 -6.50 0.06
CA THR A 249 -21.14 -5.42 0.98
C THR A 249 -21.12 -5.85 2.45
N THR A 250 -22.10 -6.67 2.88
CA THR A 250 -22.24 -7.14 4.26
C THR A 250 -21.14 -8.12 4.69
N GLN A 251 -20.33 -8.61 3.75
CA GLN A 251 -19.22 -9.52 4.04
C GLN A 251 -17.92 -8.77 4.44
N ALA A 252 -17.91 -7.44 4.33
CA ALA A 252 -16.76 -6.65 4.78
C ALA A 252 -16.69 -6.59 6.32
N PRO A 253 -15.50 -6.65 6.93
CA PRO A 253 -15.33 -6.57 8.38
C PRO A 253 -16.05 -5.38 9.01
N SER A 254 -15.93 -4.18 8.45
CA SER A 254 -16.60 -2.97 8.97
C SER A 254 -18.11 -2.94 8.76
N ARG A 255 -18.67 -3.89 8.02
CA ARG A 255 -20.11 -4.01 7.74
C ARG A 255 -20.79 -5.16 8.49
N GLY A 256 -20.07 -5.80 9.42
CA GLY A 256 -20.64 -6.79 10.32
C GLY A 256 -20.11 -8.22 10.15
N ALA A 257 -19.24 -8.51 9.20
CA ALA A 257 -18.59 -9.81 9.08
C ALA A 257 -17.42 -9.93 10.06
N VAL A 258 -17.76 -10.10 11.34
CA VAL A 258 -16.80 -10.07 12.45
C VAL A 258 -16.41 -11.46 12.98
N GLU A 259 -16.97 -12.52 12.44
CA GLU A 259 -16.78 -13.89 12.95
C GLU A 259 -15.31 -14.32 12.85
N PHE A 260 -14.66 -14.10 11.69
CA PHE A 260 -13.25 -14.44 11.49
C PHE A 260 -12.30 -13.56 12.31
N PRO A 261 -12.40 -12.21 12.29
CA PRO A 261 -11.64 -11.36 13.19
C PRO A 261 -11.80 -11.73 14.66
N THR A 262 -13.02 -12.01 15.12
CA THR A 262 -13.28 -12.44 16.49
C THR A 262 -12.67 -13.81 16.76
N GLY A 263 -12.82 -14.78 15.85
CA GLY A 263 -12.19 -16.10 15.97
C GLY A 263 -10.66 -16.00 16.09
N ALA A 264 -10.03 -15.13 15.31
CA ALA A 264 -8.60 -14.85 15.42
C ALA A 264 -8.24 -14.16 16.74
N ALA A 265 -9.09 -13.26 17.27
CA ALA A 265 -8.86 -12.59 18.54
C ALA A 265 -8.95 -13.51 19.78
N LEU A 266 -9.60 -14.72 19.66
CA LEU A 266 -9.57 -15.74 20.71
C LEU A 266 -8.14 -16.21 21.03
N THR A 267 -7.18 -15.91 20.20
CA THR A 267 -5.74 -16.16 20.45
C THR A 267 -5.10 -15.12 21.36
N HIS A 268 -5.83 -14.11 21.78
CA HIS A 268 -5.39 -12.94 22.57
C HIS A 268 -4.40 -12.02 21.83
N PHE A 269 -4.45 -11.99 20.51
CA PHE A 269 -3.92 -10.90 19.69
C PHE A 269 -4.98 -9.82 19.53
N ILE A 270 -4.55 -8.57 19.36
CA ILE A 270 -5.39 -7.52 18.77
C ILE A 270 -5.45 -7.84 17.27
N VAL A 271 -6.66 -7.99 16.72
CA VAL A 271 -6.81 -8.33 15.31
C VAL A 271 -7.21 -7.09 14.51
N VAL A 272 -6.43 -6.79 13.48
CA VAL A 272 -6.74 -5.74 12.49
C VAL A 272 -7.22 -6.43 11.22
N ALA A 273 -8.42 -6.10 10.76
CA ALA A 273 -9.01 -6.66 9.54
C ALA A 273 -9.46 -5.52 8.61
N PRO A 274 -8.68 -5.18 7.58
CA PRO A 274 -9.06 -4.18 6.58
C PRO A 274 -10.18 -4.68 5.68
N ASP A 275 -10.99 -3.74 5.15
CA ASP A 275 -12.07 -4.06 4.19
C ASP A 275 -11.56 -4.20 2.75
N TYR A 276 -10.36 -3.71 2.44
CA TYR A 276 -9.80 -3.44 1.11
C TYR A 276 -10.54 -2.33 0.33
N TYR A 277 -9.93 -1.86 -0.76
CA TYR A 277 -10.56 -0.87 -1.63
C TYR A 277 -11.74 -1.47 -2.40
N GLY A 278 -12.84 -0.75 -2.41
CA GLY A 278 -14.11 -1.18 -2.99
C GLY A 278 -15.09 -1.78 -1.98
N PHE A 279 -14.71 -1.86 -0.69
CA PHE A 279 -15.60 -2.26 0.40
C PHE A 279 -15.59 -1.24 1.55
N GLY A 280 -16.40 -1.47 2.57
CA GLY A 280 -16.52 -0.58 3.71
C GLY A 280 -16.90 0.84 3.33
N ILE A 281 -16.08 1.83 3.69
CA ILE A 281 -16.34 3.25 3.33
C ILE A 281 -16.25 3.51 1.83
N THR A 282 -15.53 2.66 1.07
CA THR A 282 -15.39 2.76 -0.38
C THR A 282 -16.29 1.79 -1.15
N GLU A 283 -17.38 1.30 -0.55
CA GLU A 283 -18.27 0.29 -1.15
C GLU A 283 -18.93 0.70 -2.48
N LYS A 284 -18.93 1.99 -2.80
CA LYS A 284 -19.43 2.52 -4.09
C LYS A 284 -18.41 2.44 -5.22
N GLU A 285 -17.15 2.25 -4.87
CA GLU A 285 -16.05 2.11 -5.83
C GLU A 285 -15.92 0.65 -6.29
N PRO A 286 -15.37 0.38 -7.47
CA PRO A 286 -15.08 -0.98 -7.91
C PRO A 286 -14.13 -1.70 -6.95
N GLN A 287 -14.34 -3.01 -6.74
CA GLN A 287 -13.42 -3.85 -5.95
C GLN A 287 -12.10 -4.03 -6.68
N ALA A 288 -10.97 -3.79 -5.99
CA ALA A 288 -9.62 -4.08 -6.50
C ALA A 288 -9.31 -5.59 -6.34
N TYR A 289 -10.14 -6.45 -6.93
CA TYR A 289 -10.09 -7.89 -6.75
C TYR A 289 -8.79 -8.50 -7.25
N CYS A 290 -8.04 -9.14 -6.35
CA CYS A 290 -6.73 -9.73 -6.63
C CYS A 290 -5.70 -8.74 -7.23
N ILE A 291 -5.89 -7.43 -7.07
CA ILE A 291 -4.88 -6.43 -7.42
C ILE A 291 -3.89 -6.35 -6.25
N SER A 292 -2.78 -7.08 -6.37
CA SER A 292 -1.91 -7.37 -5.23
C SER A 292 -1.32 -6.10 -4.60
N ARG A 293 -0.85 -5.14 -5.42
CA ARG A 293 -0.30 -3.88 -4.90
C ARG A 293 -1.33 -3.04 -4.16
N ALA A 294 -2.57 -2.98 -4.65
CA ALA A 294 -3.62 -2.21 -4.00
C ALA A 294 -4.01 -2.81 -2.64
N ASN A 295 -4.24 -4.13 -2.61
CA ASN A 295 -4.66 -4.82 -1.38
C ASN A 295 -3.53 -4.87 -0.34
N GLY A 296 -2.29 -5.11 -0.77
CA GLY A 296 -1.12 -5.10 0.13
C GLY A 296 -0.91 -3.73 0.77
N ARG A 297 -1.02 -2.64 -0.02
CA ARG A 297 -0.95 -1.27 0.47
C ARG A 297 -2.07 -0.97 1.46
N ALA A 298 -3.32 -1.21 1.08
CA ALA A 298 -4.48 -0.98 1.93
C ALA A 298 -4.34 -1.70 3.29
N SER A 299 -3.85 -2.95 3.28
CA SER A 299 -3.68 -3.75 4.48
C SER A 299 -2.53 -3.28 5.37
N LEU A 300 -1.40 -2.91 4.79
CA LEU A 300 -0.28 -2.36 5.56
C LEU A 300 -0.63 -1.00 6.19
N ASP A 301 -1.30 -0.13 5.43
CA ASP A 301 -1.79 1.16 5.95
C ASP A 301 -2.78 0.96 7.11
N ALA A 302 -3.67 -0.06 7.03
CA ALA A 302 -4.55 -0.41 8.14
C ALA A 302 -3.78 -0.83 9.39
N TYR A 303 -2.74 -1.67 9.23
CA TYR A 303 -1.89 -2.09 10.35
C TYR A 303 -1.17 -0.90 11.00
N LEU A 304 -0.52 -0.05 10.21
CA LEU A 304 0.22 1.11 10.70
C LEU A 304 -0.70 2.09 11.43
N ALA A 305 -1.86 2.37 10.84
CA ALA A 305 -2.87 3.23 11.44
C ALA A 305 -3.46 2.65 12.74
N ALA A 306 -3.80 1.36 12.75
CA ALA A 306 -4.31 0.68 13.95
C ALA A 306 -3.25 0.62 15.04
N LYS A 307 -1.98 0.31 14.70
CA LYS A 307 -0.87 0.31 15.66
C LYS A 307 -0.76 1.67 16.35
N ARG A 308 -0.84 2.78 15.59
CA ARG A 308 -0.82 4.14 16.14
C ARG A 308 -2.02 4.40 17.07
N LEU A 309 -3.25 4.03 16.65
CA LEU A 309 -4.44 4.18 17.50
C LEU A 309 -4.34 3.41 18.81
N ILE A 310 -3.82 2.18 18.77
CA ILE A 310 -3.63 1.31 19.95
C ILE A 310 -2.63 1.95 20.92
N GLU A 311 -1.56 2.54 20.41
CA GLU A 311 -0.55 3.24 21.23
C GLU A 311 -1.10 4.56 21.80
N ASP A 312 -1.83 5.33 21.01
CA ASP A 312 -2.50 6.57 21.47
C ASP A 312 -3.53 6.31 22.59
N LEU A 313 -4.13 5.11 22.60
CA LEU A 313 -5.07 4.66 23.63
C LEU A 313 -4.41 3.96 24.83
N ASP A 314 -3.07 3.87 24.87
CA ASP A 314 -2.27 3.21 25.89
C ASP A 314 -2.68 1.74 26.17
N VAL A 315 -3.08 1.02 25.11
CA VAL A 315 -3.45 -0.39 25.20
C VAL A 315 -2.20 -1.27 25.25
N LYS A 316 -2.03 -2.03 26.33
CA LYS A 316 -0.86 -2.87 26.55
C LYS A 316 -0.79 -4.05 25.57
N LYS A 317 0.32 -4.20 24.90
CA LYS A 317 0.61 -5.31 23.99
C LYS A 317 2.10 -5.59 23.91
N ASN A 318 2.46 -6.80 23.47
CA ASN A 318 3.81 -7.09 23.00
C ASN A 318 4.01 -6.51 21.59
N ASP A 319 5.27 -6.42 21.15
CA ASP A 319 5.63 -5.87 19.83
C ASP A 319 5.51 -6.87 18.68
N ASP A 320 5.03 -8.09 18.96
CA ASP A 320 4.89 -9.12 17.94
C ASP A 320 3.81 -8.73 16.91
N PHE A 321 4.21 -8.78 15.64
CA PHE A 321 3.35 -8.56 14.49
C PHE A 321 3.24 -9.84 13.68
N VAL A 322 2.02 -10.35 13.53
CA VAL A 322 1.69 -11.56 12.78
C VAL A 322 0.76 -11.19 11.62
N ILE A 323 0.98 -11.82 10.47
CA ILE A 323 0.14 -11.64 9.28
C ILE A 323 -0.51 -12.97 8.95
N ALA A 324 -1.79 -12.97 8.63
CA ALA A 324 -2.51 -14.18 8.23
C ALA A 324 -3.53 -13.90 7.14
N GLY A 325 -3.62 -14.79 6.15
CA GLY A 325 -4.63 -14.72 5.11
C GLY A 325 -4.70 -15.97 4.25
N TYR A 326 -5.89 -16.25 3.74
CA TYR A 326 -6.23 -17.40 2.93
C TYR A 326 -6.84 -16.95 1.59
N SER A 327 -6.55 -17.63 0.48
CA SER A 327 -7.06 -17.31 -0.84
C SER A 327 -6.64 -15.89 -1.28
N GLU A 328 -7.54 -14.98 -1.65
CA GLU A 328 -7.23 -13.56 -1.87
C GLU A 328 -6.48 -12.95 -0.67
N GLY A 329 -6.85 -13.34 0.57
CA GLY A 329 -6.13 -12.94 1.77
C GLY A 329 -4.70 -13.49 1.85
N GLY A 330 -4.45 -14.68 1.30
CA GLY A 330 -3.11 -15.24 1.14
C GLY A 330 -2.25 -14.41 0.18
N GLN A 331 -2.80 -14.05 -0.98
CA GLN A 331 -2.16 -13.12 -1.93
C GLN A 331 -1.90 -11.76 -1.26
N THR A 332 -2.90 -11.20 -0.59
CA THR A 332 -2.77 -9.92 0.10
C THR A 332 -1.71 -9.96 1.19
N SER A 333 -1.65 -11.05 1.99
CA SER A 333 -0.61 -11.22 3.02
C SER A 333 0.80 -11.25 2.45
N MET A 334 1.01 -11.94 1.33
CA MET A 334 2.28 -11.92 0.62
C MET A 334 2.59 -10.52 0.05
N SER A 335 1.58 -9.81 -0.44
CA SER A 335 1.75 -8.44 -0.93
C SER A 335 2.09 -7.45 0.20
N VAL A 336 1.57 -7.64 1.42
CA VAL A 336 2.00 -6.88 2.61
C VAL A 336 3.50 -7.08 2.86
N LEU A 337 4.03 -8.30 2.73
CA LEU A 337 5.48 -8.56 2.86
C LEU A 337 6.29 -7.85 1.77
N ARG A 338 5.75 -7.74 0.55
CA ARG A 338 6.36 -6.94 -0.52
C ARG A 338 6.38 -5.45 -0.15
N GLU A 339 5.26 -4.87 0.26
CA GLU A 339 5.18 -3.47 0.67
C GLU A 339 6.14 -3.16 1.84
N ILE A 340 6.24 -4.05 2.83
CA ILE A 340 7.21 -3.96 3.92
C ILE A 340 8.65 -3.96 3.38
N SER A 341 8.97 -4.87 2.46
CA SER A 341 10.32 -4.96 1.91
C SER A 341 10.72 -3.73 1.10
N GLU A 342 9.77 -3.19 0.34
CA GLU A 342 10.03 -2.08 -0.58
C GLU A 342 9.97 -0.71 0.09
N ARG A 343 9.13 -0.54 1.14
CA ARG A 343 8.75 0.80 1.62
C ARG A 343 8.83 0.98 3.14
N HIS A 344 8.72 -0.10 3.91
CA HIS A 344 8.67 -0.07 5.38
C HIS A 344 9.65 -1.07 6.00
N PRO A 345 10.97 -0.97 5.67
CA PRO A 345 11.98 -1.92 6.13
C PRO A 345 12.13 -1.97 7.66
N GLU A 346 11.63 -0.97 8.38
CA GLU A 346 11.60 -0.91 9.85
C GLU A 346 10.54 -1.85 10.46
N VAL A 347 9.48 -2.19 9.73
CA VAL A 347 8.40 -3.05 10.24
C VAL A 347 8.90 -4.49 10.36
N LYS A 348 8.93 -5.00 11.59
CA LYS A 348 9.34 -6.38 11.89
C LYS A 348 8.13 -7.28 11.92
N VAL A 349 8.19 -8.36 11.12
CA VAL A 349 7.15 -9.40 11.08
C VAL A 349 7.65 -10.60 11.85
N LYS A 350 6.90 -11.02 12.88
CA LYS A 350 7.20 -12.21 13.66
C LYS A 350 7.01 -13.48 12.85
N ARG A 351 5.89 -13.59 12.15
CA ARG A 351 5.56 -14.67 11.24
C ARG A 351 4.41 -14.28 10.31
N ALA A 352 4.46 -14.76 9.08
CA ALA A 352 3.38 -14.67 8.12
C ALA A 352 2.80 -16.06 7.81
N PHE A 353 1.47 -16.17 7.83
CA PHE A 353 0.71 -17.35 7.46
C PHE A 353 -0.02 -17.06 6.16
N VAL A 354 0.36 -17.76 5.10
CA VAL A 354 -0.14 -17.54 3.73
C VAL A 354 -0.68 -18.83 3.16
N GLY A 355 -1.98 -18.87 2.88
CA GLY A 355 -2.66 -20.09 2.42
C GLY A 355 -3.35 -19.91 1.08
N ASP A 356 -3.19 -20.88 0.18
CA ASP A 356 -3.88 -21.08 -1.10
C ASP A 356 -4.09 -19.80 -1.92
N GLY A 357 -3.08 -18.91 -1.90
CA GLY A 357 -3.16 -17.61 -2.57
C GLY A 357 -2.83 -17.66 -4.06
N PRO A 358 -3.50 -16.83 -4.90
CA PRO A 358 -3.15 -16.67 -6.31
C PRO A 358 -1.94 -15.73 -6.48
N TYR A 359 -0.74 -16.19 -6.10
CA TYR A 359 0.49 -15.37 -6.10
C TYR A 359 1.00 -15.03 -7.50
N ASP A 360 0.70 -15.89 -8.47
CA ASP A 360 1.03 -15.73 -9.88
C ASP A 360 -0.18 -16.12 -10.74
N ILE A 361 -0.96 -15.11 -11.13
CA ILE A 361 -2.18 -15.33 -11.93
C ILE A 361 -1.85 -15.87 -13.32
N ASN A 362 -0.65 -15.64 -13.86
CA ASN A 362 -0.24 -16.24 -15.13
C ASN A 362 -0.19 -17.76 -15.07
N SER A 363 0.28 -18.33 -13.95
CA SER A 363 0.28 -19.78 -13.78
C SER A 363 -1.14 -20.37 -13.77
N MET A 364 -2.11 -19.60 -13.27
CA MET A 364 -3.53 -19.96 -13.27
C MET A 364 -4.17 -19.81 -14.65
N TYR A 365 -3.69 -18.87 -15.48
CA TYR A 365 -4.31 -18.56 -16.77
C TYR A 365 -4.41 -19.80 -17.68
N ASP A 366 -3.35 -20.58 -17.75
CA ASP A 366 -3.31 -21.78 -18.55
C ASP A 366 -4.26 -22.89 -18.02
N ALA A 367 -4.42 -22.99 -16.71
CA ALA A 367 -5.38 -23.90 -16.11
C ALA A 367 -6.83 -23.44 -16.36
N ILE A 368 -7.10 -22.16 -16.15
CA ILE A 368 -8.41 -21.54 -16.34
C ILE A 368 -8.85 -21.60 -17.81
N SER A 369 -7.96 -21.34 -18.76
CA SER A 369 -8.32 -21.33 -20.19
C SER A 369 -8.60 -22.72 -20.76
N LYS A 370 -8.18 -23.81 -20.09
CA LYS A 370 -8.27 -25.19 -20.60
C LYS A 370 -9.28 -26.05 -19.86
N GLY A 371 -9.85 -25.56 -18.75
CA GLY A 371 -10.63 -26.40 -17.86
C GLY A 371 -11.94 -25.80 -17.37
N ASP A 372 -12.48 -26.52 -16.43
CA ASP A 372 -13.63 -26.10 -15.64
C ASP A 372 -13.09 -25.43 -14.35
N THR A 373 -13.90 -24.58 -13.75
CA THR A 373 -13.62 -23.97 -12.45
C THR A 373 -14.83 -24.11 -11.53
N GLU A 374 -14.58 -24.39 -10.26
CA GLU A 374 -15.63 -24.42 -9.25
C GLU A 374 -16.18 -23.03 -8.91
N MET A 375 -15.41 -21.97 -9.24
CA MET A 375 -15.77 -20.57 -8.96
C MET A 375 -15.66 -19.69 -10.21
N PRO A 376 -16.58 -19.79 -11.19
CA PRO A 376 -16.51 -18.98 -12.42
C PRO A 376 -16.62 -17.48 -12.16
N SER A 377 -17.28 -17.05 -11.07
CA SER A 377 -17.34 -15.64 -10.68
C SER A 377 -15.95 -15.04 -10.41
N THR A 378 -15.01 -15.82 -9.87
CA THR A 378 -13.64 -15.33 -9.61
C THR A 378 -12.90 -15.03 -10.90
N VAL A 379 -13.04 -15.88 -11.92
CA VAL A 379 -12.46 -15.67 -13.25
C VAL A 379 -13.00 -14.39 -13.88
N CYS A 380 -14.34 -14.22 -13.88
CA CYS A 380 -14.98 -13.04 -14.45
C CYS A 380 -14.51 -11.76 -13.75
N ASN A 381 -14.42 -11.79 -12.41
CA ASN A 381 -14.03 -10.62 -11.62
C ASN A 381 -12.55 -10.26 -11.78
N VAL A 382 -11.64 -11.24 -11.82
CA VAL A 382 -10.21 -10.99 -12.07
C VAL A 382 -10.01 -10.34 -13.45
N LEU A 383 -10.61 -10.87 -14.50
CA LEU A 383 -10.49 -10.28 -15.84
C LEU A 383 -11.00 -8.84 -15.86
N TRP A 384 -12.17 -8.60 -15.26
CA TRP A 384 -12.72 -7.25 -15.19
C TRP A 384 -11.83 -6.30 -14.39
N ALA A 385 -11.37 -6.73 -13.19
CA ALA A 385 -10.52 -5.90 -12.33
C ALA A 385 -9.20 -5.51 -13.01
N TYR A 386 -8.53 -6.48 -13.65
CA TYR A 386 -7.28 -6.18 -14.38
C TYR A 386 -7.51 -5.28 -15.59
N ASN A 387 -8.60 -5.49 -16.36
CA ASN A 387 -8.96 -4.58 -17.45
C ASN A 387 -9.14 -3.14 -16.95
N TYR A 388 -9.83 -2.98 -15.81
CA TYR A 388 -10.15 -1.66 -15.24
C TYR A 388 -8.91 -1.00 -14.61
N PHE A 389 -8.24 -1.67 -13.68
CA PHE A 389 -7.16 -1.07 -12.89
C PHE A 389 -5.85 -0.93 -13.65
N PHE A 390 -5.57 -1.83 -14.61
CA PHE A 390 -4.41 -1.69 -15.52
C PHE A 390 -4.74 -0.93 -16.80
N LYS A 391 -5.98 -0.41 -16.91
CA LYS A 391 -6.42 0.43 -18.04
C LYS A 391 -6.16 -0.25 -19.41
N LEU A 392 -6.50 -1.55 -19.52
CA LEU A 392 -6.26 -2.31 -20.75
C LEU A 392 -7.15 -1.83 -21.91
N GLY A 393 -8.34 -1.28 -21.59
CA GLY A 393 -9.19 -0.57 -22.53
C GLY A 393 -10.08 -1.47 -23.40
N TYR A 394 -10.32 -2.72 -22.99
CA TYR A 394 -11.22 -3.63 -23.70
C TYR A 394 -12.68 -3.42 -23.26
N ASP A 395 -13.61 -3.56 -24.21
CA ASP A 395 -15.02 -3.71 -23.89
C ASP A 395 -15.26 -5.05 -23.17
N ILE A 396 -16.21 -5.10 -22.26
CA ILE A 396 -16.46 -6.30 -21.46
C ILE A 396 -16.81 -7.52 -22.33
N HIS A 397 -17.49 -7.32 -23.47
CA HIS A 397 -17.82 -8.39 -24.43
C HIS A 397 -16.63 -8.88 -25.24
N ASP A 398 -15.48 -8.21 -25.19
CA ASP A 398 -14.24 -8.72 -25.80
C ASP A 398 -13.68 -9.91 -25.01
N TYR A 399 -13.96 -9.99 -23.69
CA TYR A 399 -13.40 -11.02 -22.83
C TYR A 399 -14.42 -11.87 -22.05
N LEU A 400 -15.65 -11.37 -21.79
CA LEU A 400 -16.73 -12.14 -21.17
C LEU A 400 -17.88 -12.34 -22.15
N LYS A 401 -18.57 -13.48 -22.02
CA LYS A 401 -19.78 -13.82 -22.77
C LYS A 401 -21.03 -13.44 -22.00
N ASP A 402 -22.16 -13.29 -22.72
CA ASP A 402 -23.48 -13.23 -22.12
C ASP A 402 -23.86 -14.58 -21.47
N PRO A 403 -24.61 -14.56 -20.35
CA PRO A 403 -25.26 -13.38 -19.76
C PRO A 403 -24.36 -12.56 -18.80
N VAL A 404 -23.12 -12.99 -18.54
CA VAL A 404 -22.23 -12.33 -17.57
C VAL A 404 -21.87 -10.92 -18.00
N ALA A 405 -21.43 -10.75 -19.25
CA ALA A 405 -21.02 -9.45 -19.78
C ALA A 405 -22.14 -8.40 -19.67
N SER A 406 -23.35 -8.73 -20.14
CA SER A 406 -24.50 -7.79 -20.09
C SER A 406 -25.03 -7.50 -18.69
N ASN A 407 -24.72 -8.32 -17.70
CA ASN A 407 -25.22 -8.17 -16.33
C ASN A 407 -24.11 -7.87 -15.31
N PHE A 408 -22.88 -7.62 -15.75
CA PHE A 408 -21.74 -7.51 -14.85
C PHE A 408 -21.94 -6.45 -13.77
N ASP A 409 -22.42 -5.27 -14.14
CA ASP A 409 -22.68 -4.19 -13.19
C ASP A 409 -23.73 -4.59 -12.14
N ALA A 410 -24.81 -5.23 -12.58
CA ALA A 410 -25.88 -5.67 -11.69
C ALA A 410 -25.46 -6.85 -10.79
N TRP A 411 -24.59 -7.73 -11.25
CA TRP A 411 -24.19 -8.93 -10.53
C TRP A 411 -22.95 -8.72 -9.65
N PHE A 412 -21.95 -7.99 -10.13
CA PHE A 412 -20.68 -7.81 -9.46
C PHE A 412 -20.52 -6.41 -8.83
N LEU A 413 -20.69 -5.34 -9.62
CA LEU A 413 -20.44 -3.99 -9.12
C LEU A 413 -21.51 -3.50 -8.15
N SER A 414 -22.72 -4.06 -8.19
CA SER A 414 -23.77 -3.78 -7.21
C SER A 414 -23.46 -4.29 -5.80
N LYS A 415 -22.60 -5.31 -5.69
CA LYS A 415 -22.22 -5.98 -4.43
C LYS A 415 -23.40 -6.46 -3.57
N GLN A 416 -24.44 -6.95 -4.24
CA GLN A 416 -25.67 -7.45 -3.60
C GLN A 416 -25.71 -8.97 -3.48
N TYR A 417 -24.76 -9.69 -4.08
CA TYR A 417 -24.76 -11.14 -4.15
C TYR A 417 -23.51 -11.72 -3.53
N LYS A 418 -23.68 -12.77 -2.72
CA LYS A 418 -22.58 -13.62 -2.27
C LYS A 418 -22.08 -14.47 -3.43
N ARG A 419 -20.80 -14.93 -3.34
CA ARG A 419 -20.19 -15.81 -4.34
C ARG A 419 -21.10 -16.98 -4.76
N LYS A 420 -21.66 -17.69 -3.79
CA LYS A 420 -22.51 -18.85 -4.07
C LYS A 420 -23.72 -18.50 -4.95
N ALA A 421 -24.37 -17.36 -4.69
CA ALA A 421 -25.47 -16.90 -5.52
C ALA A 421 -25.02 -16.52 -6.94
N LEU A 422 -23.84 -15.87 -7.06
CA LEU A 422 -23.26 -15.58 -8.38
C LEU A 422 -23.01 -16.86 -9.18
N ASP A 423 -22.35 -17.86 -8.60
CA ASP A 423 -21.95 -19.07 -9.30
C ASP A 423 -23.13 -20.00 -9.58
N GLU A 424 -23.98 -20.29 -8.58
CA GLU A 424 -25.00 -21.32 -8.66
C GLU A 424 -26.36 -20.83 -9.20
N GLU A 425 -26.73 -19.55 -8.93
CA GLU A 425 -28.05 -19.03 -9.27
C GLU A 425 -28.03 -18.13 -10.50
N LEU A 426 -26.93 -17.40 -10.76
CA LEU A 426 -26.83 -16.43 -11.85
C LEU A 426 -25.98 -16.97 -13.02
N ILE A 427 -24.77 -17.38 -12.79
CA ILE A 427 -23.83 -17.88 -13.83
C ILE A 427 -24.20 -19.30 -14.26
N LYS A 428 -24.42 -20.21 -13.32
CA LYS A 428 -24.94 -21.58 -13.52
C LYS A 428 -24.10 -22.51 -14.38
N THR A 429 -22.82 -22.26 -14.52
CA THR A 429 -21.89 -23.12 -15.24
C THR A 429 -20.56 -23.18 -14.50
N LYS A 430 -19.83 -24.26 -14.65
CA LYS A 430 -18.44 -24.41 -14.17
C LYS A 430 -17.44 -24.34 -15.32
N LYS A 431 -17.92 -24.22 -16.54
CA LYS A 431 -17.06 -24.18 -17.73
C LYS A 431 -16.60 -22.76 -18.00
N THR A 432 -15.30 -22.57 -17.96
CA THR A 432 -14.70 -21.28 -18.32
C THR A 432 -15.07 -20.84 -19.74
N SER A 433 -15.20 -21.81 -20.66
CA SER A 433 -15.63 -21.55 -22.05
C SER A 433 -17.05 -21.02 -22.20
N ASP A 434 -17.93 -21.18 -21.19
CA ASP A 434 -19.28 -20.64 -21.24
C ASP A 434 -19.31 -19.16 -20.81
N VAL A 435 -18.32 -18.71 -20.03
CA VAL A 435 -18.26 -17.34 -19.51
C VAL A 435 -17.20 -16.48 -20.20
N CYS A 436 -16.12 -17.07 -20.71
CA CYS A 436 -15.03 -16.37 -21.40
C CYS A 436 -15.16 -16.46 -22.92
N THR A 437 -14.72 -15.41 -23.62
CA THR A 437 -14.65 -15.41 -25.08
C THR A 437 -13.52 -16.29 -25.60
N ASP A 438 -13.56 -16.67 -26.86
CA ASP A 438 -12.50 -17.45 -27.52
C ASP A 438 -11.16 -16.68 -27.49
N ALA A 439 -11.20 -15.34 -27.48
CA ALA A 439 -10.00 -14.51 -27.37
C ALA A 439 -9.30 -14.66 -26.00
N VAL A 440 -10.03 -14.89 -24.91
CA VAL A 440 -9.45 -15.24 -23.59
C VAL A 440 -8.94 -16.67 -23.58
N LEU A 441 -9.67 -17.60 -24.19
CA LEU A 441 -9.31 -19.04 -24.18
C LEU A 441 -8.10 -19.35 -25.06
N ASP A 442 -7.83 -18.55 -26.09
CA ASP A 442 -6.60 -18.63 -26.90
C ASP A 442 -5.47 -17.86 -26.21
N ALA A 443 -4.58 -18.59 -25.54
CA ALA A 443 -3.43 -18.05 -24.84
C ALA A 443 -2.48 -17.19 -25.74
N ASN A 444 -2.57 -17.31 -27.06
CA ASN A 444 -1.76 -16.56 -28.04
C ASN A 444 -2.50 -15.36 -28.64
N SER A 445 -3.76 -15.17 -28.32
CA SER A 445 -4.50 -14.00 -28.81
C SER A 445 -3.88 -12.69 -28.31
N PRO A 446 -3.98 -11.59 -29.06
CA PRO A 446 -3.50 -10.28 -28.59
C PRO A 446 -4.13 -9.85 -27.27
N LEU A 447 -5.40 -10.18 -27.05
CA LEU A 447 -6.10 -9.90 -25.82
C LEU A 447 -5.50 -10.66 -24.64
N SER A 448 -5.33 -11.98 -24.75
CA SER A 448 -4.71 -12.81 -23.72
C SER A 448 -3.29 -12.38 -23.38
N GLN A 449 -2.49 -12.03 -24.39
CA GLN A 449 -1.13 -11.52 -24.17
C GLN A 449 -1.12 -10.20 -23.40
N ARG A 450 -2.12 -9.35 -23.61
CA ARG A 450 -2.26 -8.10 -22.89
C ARG A 450 -2.64 -8.32 -21.42
N PHE A 451 -3.56 -9.25 -21.14
CA PHE A 451 -3.90 -9.67 -19.78
C PHE A 451 -2.70 -10.30 -19.07
N LYS A 452 -1.99 -11.21 -19.74
CA LYS A 452 -0.79 -11.86 -19.20
C LYS A 452 0.31 -10.85 -18.84
N ALA A 453 0.47 -9.79 -19.61
CA ALA A 453 1.41 -8.71 -19.29
C ALA A 453 1.01 -8.00 -17.99
N ALA A 454 -0.28 -7.67 -17.81
CA ALA A 454 -0.78 -7.06 -16.58
C ALA A 454 -0.66 -8.01 -15.37
N PHE A 455 -0.97 -9.28 -15.53
CA PHE A 455 -0.78 -10.29 -14.48
C PHE A 455 0.70 -10.42 -14.07
N SER A 456 1.64 -10.38 -15.04
CA SER A 456 3.07 -10.42 -14.76
C SER A 456 3.56 -9.18 -14.01
N GLU A 457 3.01 -8.01 -14.32
CA GLU A 457 3.34 -6.75 -13.64
C GLU A 457 2.95 -6.78 -12.15
N ASP A 458 1.85 -7.44 -11.82
CA ASP A 458 1.32 -7.54 -10.45
C ASP A 458 1.75 -8.84 -9.72
N ALA A 459 2.46 -9.74 -10.39
CA ALA A 459 2.85 -11.03 -9.82
C ALA A 459 3.75 -10.86 -8.58
N LEU A 460 3.53 -11.74 -7.60
CA LEU A 460 4.30 -11.77 -6.34
C LEU A 460 5.51 -12.71 -6.40
N THR A 461 5.66 -13.45 -7.49
CA THR A 461 6.78 -14.37 -7.73
C THR A 461 7.95 -13.73 -8.48
N SER A 462 7.90 -12.41 -8.70
CA SER A 462 8.93 -11.64 -9.40
C SER A 462 8.84 -10.15 -9.08
N GLY A 463 9.86 -9.38 -9.50
CA GLY A 463 9.83 -7.91 -9.49
C GLY A 463 10.09 -7.24 -8.14
N TRP A 464 10.40 -7.99 -7.08
CA TRP A 464 10.76 -7.47 -5.77
C TRP A 464 11.75 -8.41 -5.06
N THR A 465 12.37 -7.94 -3.97
CA THR A 465 13.29 -8.74 -3.16
C THR A 465 12.75 -8.85 -1.74
N PRO A 466 12.33 -10.05 -1.30
CA PRO A 466 11.87 -10.25 0.07
C PRO A 466 13.01 -10.09 1.06
N ARG A 467 12.71 -9.55 2.24
CA ARG A 467 13.65 -9.43 3.33
C ARG A 467 14.02 -10.81 3.89
N SER A 468 15.30 -11.01 4.17
CA SER A 468 15.84 -12.30 4.64
C SER A 468 15.42 -12.70 6.06
N ASP A 469 14.83 -11.78 6.82
CA ASP A 469 14.35 -12.02 8.19
C ASP A 469 12.88 -12.47 8.26
N PHE A 470 12.20 -12.64 7.14
CA PHE A 470 10.83 -13.17 7.12
C PHE A 470 10.81 -14.66 7.47
N ASP A 471 9.83 -15.02 8.31
CA ASP A 471 9.45 -16.42 8.62
C ASP A 471 8.03 -16.65 8.11
N ILE A 472 7.89 -17.55 7.14
CA ILE A 472 6.65 -17.74 6.39
C ILE A 472 6.17 -19.19 6.52
N MET A 473 4.92 -19.39 6.99
CA MET A 473 4.19 -20.62 6.75
C MET A 473 3.46 -20.51 5.42
N LEU A 474 3.87 -21.32 4.44
CA LEU A 474 3.23 -21.41 3.14
C LEU A 474 2.39 -22.68 3.07
N PHE A 475 1.09 -22.55 2.92
CA PHE A 475 0.11 -23.62 2.91
C PHE A 475 -0.58 -23.75 1.56
N HIS A 476 -0.82 -25.00 1.08
CA HIS A 476 -1.64 -25.24 -0.10
C HIS A 476 -2.22 -26.65 -0.14
N ASP A 477 -3.51 -26.76 -0.50
CA ASP A 477 -4.16 -28.03 -0.77
C ASP A 477 -3.86 -28.51 -2.20
N THR A 478 -3.34 -29.73 -2.35
CA THR A 478 -3.03 -30.32 -3.68
C THR A 478 -4.26 -30.62 -4.52
N LYS A 479 -5.45 -30.61 -3.90
CA LYS A 479 -6.74 -30.80 -4.56
C LYS A 479 -7.54 -29.51 -4.68
N ASP A 480 -6.91 -28.37 -4.44
CA ASP A 480 -7.55 -27.08 -4.62
C ASP A 480 -8.12 -26.97 -6.04
N ASP A 481 -9.44 -26.75 -6.12
CA ASP A 481 -10.21 -26.72 -7.37
C ASP A 481 -10.50 -25.27 -7.84
N VAL A 482 -9.82 -24.30 -7.22
CA VAL A 482 -9.93 -22.86 -7.54
C VAL A 482 -8.56 -22.24 -7.82
N VAL A 483 -7.60 -22.44 -6.90
CA VAL A 483 -6.21 -21.95 -7.06
C VAL A 483 -5.29 -23.14 -7.29
N PRO A 484 -4.77 -23.35 -8.51
CA PRO A 484 -3.90 -24.47 -8.83
C PRO A 484 -2.65 -24.51 -7.95
N VAL A 485 -2.22 -25.71 -7.55
CA VAL A 485 -1.05 -25.94 -6.68
C VAL A 485 0.26 -25.41 -7.27
N GLU A 486 0.31 -25.17 -8.57
CA GLU A 486 1.43 -24.52 -9.27
C GLU A 486 1.76 -23.15 -8.67
N ASN A 487 0.76 -22.43 -8.13
CA ASN A 487 0.98 -21.17 -7.42
C ASN A 487 1.85 -21.36 -6.16
N TYR A 488 1.61 -22.43 -5.40
CA TYR A 488 2.46 -22.79 -4.26
C TYR A 488 3.91 -23.04 -4.71
N TYR A 489 4.10 -23.86 -5.74
CA TYR A 489 5.44 -24.21 -6.19
C TYR A 489 6.19 -22.99 -6.75
N ALA A 490 5.51 -22.12 -7.50
CA ALA A 490 6.10 -20.89 -8.02
C ALA A 490 6.52 -19.96 -6.88
N MET A 491 5.66 -19.74 -5.88
CA MET A 491 5.98 -18.92 -4.72
C MET A 491 7.09 -19.55 -3.87
N LYS A 492 7.01 -20.86 -3.60
CA LYS A 492 8.06 -21.58 -2.85
C LYS A 492 9.42 -21.45 -3.53
N GLN A 493 9.48 -21.62 -4.85
CA GLN A 493 10.71 -21.45 -5.62
C GLN A 493 11.25 -20.01 -5.52
N PHE A 494 10.37 -19.00 -5.61
CA PHE A 494 10.74 -17.60 -5.45
C PHE A 494 11.35 -17.34 -4.07
N LEU A 495 10.71 -17.81 -3.00
CA LEU A 495 11.20 -17.65 -1.63
C LEU A 495 12.53 -18.39 -1.40
N ASP A 496 12.69 -19.61 -1.95
CA ASP A 496 13.92 -20.39 -1.83
C ASP A 496 15.12 -19.75 -2.52
N VAL A 497 14.91 -19.16 -3.70
CA VAL A 497 15.97 -18.42 -4.43
C VAL A 497 16.45 -17.22 -3.61
N HIS A 498 15.57 -16.60 -2.82
CA HIS A 498 15.90 -15.49 -1.94
C HIS A 498 16.30 -15.93 -0.51
N HIS A 499 16.44 -17.23 -0.26
CA HIS A 499 16.83 -17.81 1.03
C HIS A 499 15.91 -17.44 2.20
N ILE A 500 14.60 -17.32 1.93
CA ILE A 500 13.60 -17.00 2.97
C ILE A 500 13.25 -18.24 3.77
N THR A 501 13.19 -18.11 5.10
CA THR A 501 12.72 -19.18 5.99
C THR A 501 11.26 -19.48 5.68
N THR A 502 11.00 -20.69 5.18
CA THR A 502 9.65 -21.11 4.75
C THR A 502 9.32 -22.48 5.30
N GLU A 503 8.29 -22.56 6.16
CA GLU A 503 7.69 -23.83 6.55
C GLU A 503 6.56 -24.15 5.56
N GLY A 504 6.77 -25.17 4.73
CA GLY A 504 5.84 -25.55 3.66
C GLY A 504 4.86 -26.64 4.09
N PHE A 505 3.56 -26.39 3.92
CA PHE A 505 2.49 -27.37 4.05
C PHE A 505 1.80 -27.53 2.71
N VAL A 506 2.10 -28.60 1.99
CA VAL A 506 1.45 -28.95 0.73
C VAL A 506 0.98 -30.42 0.81
N GLY A 507 -0.33 -30.64 0.62
CA GLY A 507 -0.93 -31.96 0.78
C GLY A 507 -2.43 -31.95 0.50
N ASP A 508 -3.08 -33.08 0.68
CA ASP A 508 -4.54 -33.23 0.61
C ASP A 508 -5.14 -32.88 1.98
N TYR A 509 -5.68 -31.69 2.12
CA TYR A 509 -6.23 -31.16 3.36
C TYR A 509 -7.75 -30.96 3.33
N SER A 510 -8.36 -30.99 2.16
CA SER A 510 -9.81 -30.89 2.00
C SER A 510 -10.51 -32.17 2.44
N GLY A 511 -9.92 -33.33 2.16
CA GLY A 511 -10.43 -34.65 2.58
C GLY A 511 -11.93 -34.84 2.30
N ASP A 512 -12.63 -35.44 3.24
CA ASP A 512 -14.10 -35.62 3.19
C ASP A 512 -14.89 -34.34 3.58
N ALA A 513 -14.19 -33.27 3.97
CA ALA A 513 -14.84 -32.02 4.41
C ALA A 513 -15.62 -31.34 3.27
N LYS A 514 -15.15 -31.45 2.03
CA LYS A 514 -15.87 -30.95 0.85
C LYS A 514 -17.29 -31.49 0.77
N GLU A 515 -17.46 -32.79 0.86
CA GLU A 515 -18.76 -33.46 0.78
C GLU A 515 -19.64 -33.12 1.98
N SER A 516 -19.07 -33.12 3.20
CA SER A 516 -19.81 -32.88 4.43
C SER A 516 -20.27 -31.42 4.59
N LEU A 517 -19.48 -30.45 4.09
CA LEU A 517 -19.78 -29.01 4.15
C LEU A 517 -20.53 -28.50 2.91
N GLY A 518 -20.60 -29.29 1.82
CA GLY A 518 -21.23 -28.89 0.56
C GLY A 518 -20.53 -27.68 -0.08
N THR A 519 -19.20 -27.70 -0.06
CA THR A 519 -18.35 -26.59 -0.51
C THR A 519 -17.27 -27.07 -1.50
N THR A 520 -16.37 -26.19 -1.92
CA THR A 520 -15.21 -26.53 -2.77
C THR A 520 -14.07 -27.13 -1.95
N ASN A 521 -13.10 -27.81 -2.60
CA ASN A 521 -11.87 -28.22 -1.90
C ASN A 521 -11.12 -27.02 -1.34
N HIS A 522 -11.05 -25.95 -2.12
CA HIS A 522 -10.47 -24.68 -1.72
C HIS A 522 -11.05 -24.12 -0.40
N GLU A 523 -12.38 -24.11 -0.26
CA GLU A 523 -13.02 -23.64 0.98
C GLU A 523 -12.87 -24.64 2.12
N ALA A 524 -12.89 -25.93 1.85
CA ALA A 524 -12.78 -26.97 2.88
C ALA A 524 -11.39 -26.99 3.54
N SER A 525 -10.32 -26.79 2.78
CA SER A 525 -8.93 -26.78 3.30
C SER A 525 -8.62 -25.56 4.17
N ALA A 526 -9.38 -24.47 4.05
CA ALA A 526 -9.22 -23.28 4.89
C ALA A 526 -9.27 -23.59 6.39
N ALA A 527 -10.12 -24.55 6.80
CA ALA A 527 -10.20 -24.97 8.21
C ALA A 527 -8.86 -25.49 8.73
N THR A 528 -8.17 -26.33 7.94
CA THR A 528 -6.85 -26.86 8.29
C THR A 528 -5.81 -25.74 8.38
N PHE A 529 -5.84 -24.78 7.46
CA PHE A 529 -4.97 -23.60 7.50
C PHE A 529 -5.14 -22.82 8.81
N PHE A 530 -6.37 -22.50 9.22
CA PHE A 530 -6.61 -21.77 10.46
C PHE A 530 -6.23 -22.57 11.71
N ILE A 531 -6.43 -23.90 11.71
CA ILE A 531 -5.97 -24.76 12.82
C ILE A 531 -4.45 -24.67 12.96
N ARG A 532 -3.67 -24.68 11.87
CA ARG A 532 -2.21 -24.53 11.92
C ARG A 532 -1.76 -23.21 12.56
N ILE A 533 -2.48 -22.12 12.30
CA ILE A 533 -2.21 -20.82 12.95
C ILE A 533 -2.42 -20.93 14.47
N ILE A 534 -3.54 -21.50 14.90
CA ILE A 534 -3.87 -21.68 16.31
C ILE A 534 -2.84 -22.59 17.00
N GLU A 535 -2.45 -23.71 16.37
CA GLU A 535 -1.42 -24.63 16.87
C GLU A 535 -0.08 -23.88 17.08
N TRP A 536 0.34 -23.09 16.08
CA TRP A 536 1.59 -22.33 16.20
C TRP A 536 1.51 -21.27 17.32
N ILE A 537 0.42 -20.50 17.40
CA ILE A 537 0.24 -19.52 18.46
C ILE A 537 0.26 -20.19 19.83
N SER A 538 -0.43 -21.34 19.99
CA SER A 538 -0.46 -22.08 21.26
C SER A 538 0.89 -22.66 21.67
N ALA A 539 1.76 -22.94 20.70
CA ALA A 539 3.11 -23.47 20.97
C ALA A 539 4.14 -22.38 21.28
N ASN A 540 3.89 -21.12 20.91
CA ASN A 540 4.85 -20.02 21.02
C ASN A 540 4.49 -18.97 22.07
N TYR A 541 3.29 -19.03 22.62
CA TYR A 541 2.74 -18.13 23.64
C TYR A 541 2.05 -18.86 24.79
#